data_597a35329202d86b75191766a5ee6e00
#
_entry.id   597a35329202d86b75191766a5ee6e00
#
_cell.length_a   1.000
_cell.length_b   1.000
_cell.length_c   1.000
_cell.angle_alpha   90.00
_cell.angle_beta   90.00
_cell.angle_gamma   90.00
#
_symmetry.space_group_name_H-M   'P 1'
#
loop_
_entity.id
_entity.type
_entity.pdbx_description
1 polymer ?
#
loop_
_entity_poly.entity_id
_entity_poly.type
_entity_poly.pdbx_seq_one_letter_code
_entity_poly.pdbx_strand_id
1 'polypeptide(L)'
;MSINRRTMLKSSILLATPLQALASIEVPQMQEAKSMSSNDFWHSIRTEFPMDRTMINLNNGGVSPSPRSVMQALHTGLDYANQAPARNIWQQQEPGLERVRQGIASLFGVSDEEIAITRNASESLQHVQMGIPLKKGDEVLTTELDYPRMITAWEQRGRRDGIILKKIPIKVPVIDTSDIVNSFKKAITKNTKIIHVSHVSFCTGQIFPVREICLMAKEMGIECIVDGAHSFAHFPFTQSDLQCDYFGTSLHKWLYAPVGNGMLYVAKDKIPTIWPLMAANPDQDASIKKFEEIGTHPAALHNAISEALAFNDRVGLANKAERLRNLHMRWITKIKDEPGVSFMTDINDTKQWCGLMVFRFEGFDHGKIGEYLFSTHRIITTPIKYANVDGIRITPNIYISEGEIDYFADVLLSILKGRVKGLKG
;
A
#
# COMPACT_ATOMS: atom_id res chain seq x y z
N MET A 1 -60.36 -14.76 -16.96
CA MET A 1 -60.26 -14.23 -15.59
C MET A 1 -59.05 -13.29 -15.54
N SER A 2 -59.29 -11.96 -15.47
CA SER A 2 -58.22 -10.97 -15.44
C SER A 2 -57.75 -10.79 -13.99
N ILE A 3 -56.50 -11.09 -13.71
CA ILE A 3 -55.91 -10.84 -12.39
C ILE A 3 -55.56 -9.37 -12.28
N ASN A 4 -56.19 -8.70 -11.32
CA ASN A 4 -56.15 -7.27 -11.09
C ASN A 4 -54.79 -6.87 -10.47
N ARG A 5 -54.04 -5.98 -11.14
CA ARG A 5 -52.69 -5.47 -10.74
C ARG A 5 -52.64 -4.76 -9.38
N ARG A 6 -53.76 -4.49 -8.75
CA ARG A 6 -53.82 -3.80 -7.43
C ARG A 6 -53.66 -4.71 -6.22
N THR A 7 -53.72 -6.04 -6.38
CA THR A 7 -53.60 -6.98 -5.26
C THR A 7 -52.14 -7.44 -5.02
N MET A 8 -51.23 -7.09 -5.92
CA MET A 8 -49.78 -7.46 -5.78
C MET A 8 -48.98 -6.44 -4.95
N LEU A 9 -49.54 -5.34 -4.52
CA LEU A 9 -48.81 -4.25 -3.85
C LEU A 9 -49.02 -4.19 -2.31
N LYS A 10 -49.56 -5.23 -1.70
CA LYS A 10 -49.77 -5.26 -0.24
C LYS A 10 -49.13 -6.45 0.48
N SER A 11 -48.20 -7.15 -0.15
CA SER A 11 -47.34 -8.16 0.54
C SER A 11 -45.91 -7.71 0.54
N SER A 12 -45.64 -6.52 1.12
CA SER A 12 -44.31 -6.14 1.55
C SER A 12 -44.00 -6.90 2.83
N ILE A 13 -43.77 -8.21 2.69
CA ILE A 13 -43.12 -8.98 3.73
C ILE A 13 -41.68 -8.52 3.76
N LEU A 14 -41.27 -7.94 4.90
CA LEU A 14 -39.88 -7.77 5.29
C LEU A 14 -39.15 -9.10 5.07
N LEU A 15 -38.50 -9.25 3.95
CA LEU A 15 -37.39 -10.19 3.79
C LEU A 15 -36.19 -9.51 4.45
N ALA A 16 -35.96 -9.82 5.73
CA ALA A 16 -34.68 -9.63 6.36
C ALA A 16 -33.65 -10.26 5.43
N THR A 17 -32.74 -9.43 4.93
CA THR A 17 -31.73 -9.86 3.98
C THR A 17 -30.83 -10.92 4.63
N PRO A 18 -30.40 -11.97 3.89
CA PRO A 18 -29.49 -13.00 4.42
C PRO A 18 -28.11 -12.48 4.89
N LEU A 19 -27.83 -11.20 4.72
CA LEU A 19 -26.58 -10.58 5.20
C LEU A 19 -26.47 -10.47 6.73
N GLN A 20 -27.58 -10.60 7.47
CA GLN A 20 -27.53 -10.58 8.95
C GLN A 20 -27.28 -11.95 9.60
N ALA A 21 -27.31 -13.03 8.86
CA ALA A 21 -27.11 -14.38 9.39
C ALA A 21 -25.66 -14.89 9.35
N LEU A 22 -24.69 -14.09 8.84
CA LEU A 22 -23.25 -14.44 8.79
C LEU A 22 -22.42 -13.78 9.91
N ALA A 23 -23.06 -13.10 10.83
CA ALA A 23 -22.38 -12.39 11.93
C ALA A 23 -22.31 -13.25 13.22
N SER A 24 -21.69 -14.43 13.13
CA SER A 24 -21.36 -15.16 14.37
C SER A 24 -20.16 -16.09 14.23
N ILE A 25 -19.05 -15.56 13.74
CA ILE A 25 -17.77 -15.97 14.30
C ILE A 25 -17.47 -14.89 15.32
N GLU A 26 -17.63 -15.19 16.61
CA GLU A 26 -17.27 -14.29 17.71
C GLU A 26 -15.77 -14.02 17.61
N VAL A 27 -15.45 -12.86 17.02
CA VAL A 27 -14.10 -12.31 17.09
C VAL A 27 -14.06 -11.49 18.38
N PRO A 28 -13.10 -11.70 19.26
CA PRO A 28 -12.99 -10.96 20.52
C PRO A 28 -13.10 -9.45 20.26
N GLN A 29 -14.02 -8.78 20.95
CA GLN A 29 -14.14 -7.32 20.85
C GLN A 29 -12.92 -6.66 21.51
N MET A 30 -12.62 -5.41 21.15
CA MET A 30 -11.48 -4.63 21.69
C MET A 30 -11.38 -4.64 23.24
N GLN A 31 -12.46 -4.92 23.95
CA GLN A 31 -12.46 -5.09 25.41
C GLN A 31 -11.78 -6.40 25.87
N GLU A 32 -11.92 -7.49 25.11
CA GLU A 32 -11.25 -8.78 25.40
C GLU A 32 -9.77 -8.73 25.01
N ALA A 33 -9.41 -8.02 23.93
CA ALA A 33 -8.00 -7.82 23.54
C ALA A 33 -7.17 -7.11 24.62
N LYS A 34 -7.78 -6.27 25.45
CA LYS A 34 -7.10 -5.61 26.59
C LYS A 34 -6.78 -6.56 27.75
N SER A 35 -7.40 -7.72 27.82
CA SER A 35 -7.16 -8.75 28.85
C SER A 35 -6.22 -9.86 28.39
N MET A 36 -5.93 -9.98 27.09
CA MET A 36 -5.03 -10.99 26.55
C MET A 36 -3.56 -10.57 26.73
N SER A 37 -2.67 -11.54 26.92
CA SER A 37 -1.24 -11.26 26.79
C SER A 37 -0.91 -10.84 25.35
N SER A 38 0.13 -10.02 25.17
CA SER A 38 0.57 -9.59 23.83
C SER A 38 0.84 -10.79 22.91
N ASN A 39 1.38 -11.88 23.42
CA ASN A 39 1.66 -13.09 22.65
C ASN A 39 0.39 -13.81 22.19
N ASP A 40 -0.62 -13.92 23.07
CA ASP A 40 -1.90 -14.55 22.73
C ASP A 40 -2.64 -13.74 21.66
N PHE A 41 -2.61 -12.40 21.78
CA PHE A 41 -3.19 -11.51 20.78
C PHE A 41 -2.55 -11.73 19.39
N TRP A 42 -1.22 -11.69 19.28
CA TRP A 42 -0.56 -11.89 17.98
C TRP A 42 -0.69 -13.32 17.47
N HIS A 43 -0.83 -14.31 18.37
CA HIS A 43 -1.16 -15.68 17.98
C HIS A 43 -2.57 -15.76 17.37
N SER A 44 -3.57 -15.11 17.96
CA SER A 44 -4.92 -15.05 17.41
C SER A 44 -4.95 -14.37 16.03
N ILE A 45 -4.25 -13.22 15.88
CA ILE A 45 -4.09 -12.55 14.59
C ILE A 45 -3.44 -13.46 13.55
N ARG A 46 -2.41 -14.23 13.93
CA ARG A 46 -1.74 -15.19 13.04
C ARG A 46 -2.72 -16.22 12.47
N THR A 47 -3.69 -16.69 13.26
CA THR A 47 -4.67 -17.71 12.81
C THR A 47 -5.66 -17.17 11.78
N GLU A 48 -5.88 -15.86 11.73
CA GLU A 48 -6.73 -15.20 10.72
C GLU A 48 -6.15 -15.28 9.31
N PHE A 49 -4.84 -15.49 9.15
CA PHE A 49 -4.20 -15.57 7.85
C PHE A 49 -4.04 -17.03 7.39
N PRO A 50 -4.67 -17.45 6.27
CA PRO A 50 -4.61 -18.81 5.74
C PRO A 50 -3.30 -19.05 4.97
N MET A 51 -2.16 -18.90 5.67
CA MET A 51 -0.83 -19.01 5.09
C MET A 51 -0.36 -20.46 4.97
N ASP A 52 0.46 -20.72 3.95
CA ASP A 52 1.30 -21.92 3.92
C ASP A 52 2.37 -21.82 5.02
N ARG A 53 2.20 -22.65 6.06
CA ARG A 53 3.07 -22.66 7.25
C ARG A 53 4.41 -23.37 7.03
N THR A 54 4.63 -23.96 5.85
CA THR A 54 5.92 -24.55 5.47
C THR A 54 6.92 -23.50 4.95
N MET A 55 6.49 -22.26 4.79
CA MET A 55 7.31 -21.15 4.30
C MET A 55 7.25 -19.96 5.27
N ILE A 56 8.34 -19.23 5.37
CA ILE A 56 8.42 -17.94 6.07
C ILE A 56 8.39 -16.84 5.02
N ASN A 57 7.27 -16.13 4.93
CA ASN A 57 7.12 -15.06 3.94
C ASN A 57 7.56 -13.70 4.51
N LEU A 58 8.75 -13.25 4.13
CA LEU A 58 9.29 -11.93 4.44
C LEU A 58 9.25 -10.97 3.23
N ASN A 59 8.34 -11.22 2.25
CA ASN A 59 8.12 -10.35 1.10
C ASN A 59 6.67 -9.85 1.00
N ASN A 60 6.10 -9.38 2.11
CA ASN A 60 4.72 -8.86 2.14
C ASN A 60 4.60 -7.44 1.55
N GLY A 61 5.71 -6.73 1.35
CA GLY A 61 5.71 -5.42 0.68
C GLY A 61 5.36 -5.49 -0.80
N GLY A 62 5.52 -6.64 -1.46
CA GLY A 62 5.01 -6.85 -2.82
C GLY A 62 3.50 -6.95 -2.84
N VAL A 63 2.99 -7.98 -2.20
CA VAL A 63 1.58 -8.28 -1.97
C VAL A 63 1.46 -8.97 -0.61
N SER A 64 0.50 -8.60 0.19
CA SER A 64 0.18 -9.29 1.45
C SER A 64 -0.99 -10.25 1.28
N PRO A 65 -1.01 -11.37 2.01
CA PRO A 65 -2.21 -12.21 2.08
C PRO A 65 -3.34 -11.44 2.76
N SER A 66 -4.57 -11.76 2.37
CA SER A 66 -5.76 -11.23 3.04
C SER A 66 -6.18 -12.15 4.18
N PRO A 67 -6.75 -11.61 5.27
CA PRO A 67 -7.38 -12.41 6.34
C PRO A 67 -8.53 -13.26 5.83
N ARG A 68 -8.90 -14.31 6.58
CA ARG A 68 -10.02 -15.23 6.24
C ARG A 68 -11.34 -14.49 6.06
N SER A 69 -11.68 -13.55 6.95
CA SER A 69 -12.91 -12.75 6.84
C SER A 69 -12.98 -11.98 5.52
N VAL A 70 -11.88 -11.38 5.10
CA VAL A 70 -11.78 -10.64 3.85
C VAL A 70 -11.98 -11.56 2.63
N MET A 71 -11.31 -12.72 2.61
CA MET A 71 -11.48 -13.70 1.53
C MET A 71 -12.87 -14.32 1.51
N GLN A 72 -13.47 -14.56 2.68
CA GLN A 72 -14.83 -15.07 2.80
C GLN A 72 -15.84 -14.05 2.23
N ALA A 73 -15.69 -12.75 2.54
CA ALA A 73 -16.53 -11.70 1.99
C ALA A 73 -16.44 -11.65 0.46
N LEU A 74 -15.22 -11.74 -0.09
CA LEU A 74 -15.01 -11.80 -1.54
C LEU A 74 -15.73 -13.00 -2.18
N HIS A 75 -15.51 -14.22 -1.67
CA HIS A 75 -16.11 -15.43 -2.22
C HIS A 75 -17.65 -15.38 -2.14
N THR A 76 -18.19 -15.02 -1.00
CA THR A 76 -19.64 -14.85 -0.81
C THR A 76 -20.22 -13.81 -1.77
N GLY A 77 -19.52 -12.69 -1.97
CA GLY A 77 -19.93 -11.64 -2.90
C GLY A 77 -19.93 -12.11 -4.37
N LEU A 78 -18.93 -12.91 -4.79
CA LEU A 78 -18.87 -13.48 -6.13
C LEU A 78 -19.98 -14.51 -6.36
N ASP A 79 -20.23 -15.40 -5.40
CA ASP A 79 -21.31 -16.40 -5.46
C ASP A 79 -22.68 -15.70 -5.54
N TYR A 80 -22.88 -14.64 -4.74
CA TYR A 80 -24.10 -13.85 -4.79
C TYR A 80 -24.26 -13.12 -6.13
N ALA A 81 -23.20 -12.52 -6.66
CA ALA A 81 -23.23 -11.89 -7.98
C ALA A 81 -23.66 -12.87 -9.06
N ASN A 82 -23.13 -14.09 -9.03
CA ASN A 82 -23.39 -15.11 -10.05
C ASN A 82 -24.84 -15.66 -10.05
N GLN A 83 -25.60 -15.50 -8.97
CA GLN A 83 -27.01 -15.95 -8.90
C GLN A 83 -27.94 -15.14 -9.81
N ALA A 84 -27.69 -13.83 -10.00
CA ALA A 84 -28.45 -12.95 -10.88
C ALA A 84 -27.59 -11.73 -11.27
N PRO A 85 -26.59 -11.88 -12.18
CA PRO A 85 -25.49 -10.93 -12.34
C PRO A 85 -25.93 -9.46 -12.49
N ALA A 86 -26.75 -9.14 -13.49
CA ALA A 86 -27.17 -7.76 -13.75
C ALA A 86 -27.88 -7.10 -12.56
N ARG A 87 -28.71 -7.86 -11.83
CA ARG A 87 -29.40 -7.34 -10.66
C ARG A 87 -28.47 -7.22 -9.46
N ASN A 88 -27.71 -8.28 -9.17
CA ASN A 88 -26.95 -8.39 -7.93
C ASN A 88 -25.68 -7.52 -7.97
N ILE A 89 -25.06 -7.34 -9.13
CA ILE A 89 -23.92 -6.44 -9.28
C ILE A 89 -24.42 -4.98 -9.23
N TRP A 90 -25.25 -4.57 -10.19
CA TRP A 90 -25.55 -3.14 -10.38
C TRP A 90 -26.54 -2.57 -9.38
N GLN A 91 -27.52 -3.36 -8.90
CA GLN A 91 -28.55 -2.84 -7.99
C GLN A 91 -28.28 -3.14 -6.51
N GLN A 92 -27.34 -4.05 -6.20
CA GLN A 92 -27.09 -4.45 -4.81
C GLN A 92 -25.65 -4.21 -4.38
N GLN A 93 -24.66 -4.63 -5.18
CA GLN A 93 -23.26 -4.54 -4.79
C GLN A 93 -22.63 -3.18 -5.10
N GLU A 94 -22.87 -2.60 -6.27
CA GLU A 94 -22.32 -1.28 -6.61
C GLU A 94 -22.76 -0.16 -5.64
N PRO A 95 -24.03 -0.07 -5.19
CA PRO A 95 -24.38 0.89 -4.15
C PRO A 95 -23.64 0.71 -2.82
N GLY A 96 -23.12 -0.50 -2.56
CA GLY A 96 -22.31 -0.81 -1.39
C GLY A 96 -20.95 -0.13 -1.40
N LEU A 97 -20.45 0.23 -2.59
CA LEU A 97 -19.11 0.87 -2.76
C LEU A 97 -19.03 2.23 -2.08
N GLU A 98 -20.15 2.93 -1.90
CA GLU A 98 -20.15 4.22 -1.19
C GLU A 98 -19.71 4.06 0.28
N ARG A 99 -20.11 2.98 0.96
CA ARG A 99 -19.68 2.69 2.33
C ARG A 99 -18.19 2.34 2.37
N VAL A 100 -17.69 1.62 1.36
CA VAL A 100 -16.26 1.34 1.21
C VAL A 100 -15.47 2.64 1.06
N ARG A 101 -15.93 3.55 0.18
CA ARG A 101 -15.34 4.86 -0.05
C ARG A 101 -15.26 5.68 1.24
N GLN A 102 -16.38 5.75 1.98
CA GLN A 102 -16.46 6.43 3.27
C GLN A 102 -15.49 5.84 4.31
N GLY A 103 -15.37 4.52 4.35
CA GLY A 103 -14.42 3.85 5.25
C GLY A 103 -12.96 4.18 4.91
N ILE A 104 -12.60 4.19 3.61
CA ILE A 104 -11.27 4.59 3.15
C ILE A 104 -11.02 6.07 3.46
N ALA A 105 -11.98 6.94 3.16
CA ALA A 105 -11.89 8.38 3.40
C ALA A 105 -11.71 8.69 4.89
N SER A 106 -12.48 8.03 5.76
CA SER A 106 -12.34 8.13 7.21
C SER A 106 -10.94 7.74 7.69
N LEU A 107 -10.38 6.63 7.17
CA LEU A 107 -9.03 6.17 7.52
C LEU A 107 -7.96 7.16 7.05
N PHE A 108 -8.14 7.80 5.91
CA PHE A 108 -7.19 8.77 5.35
C PHE A 108 -7.43 10.21 5.89
N GLY A 109 -8.57 10.46 6.53
CA GLY A 109 -8.92 11.75 7.14
C GLY A 109 -9.35 12.82 6.12
N VAL A 110 -10.13 12.42 5.10
CA VAL A 110 -10.61 13.29 4.00
C VAL A 110 -12.11 13.08 3.73
N SER A 111 -12.67 13.87 2.82
CA SER A 111 -14.03 13.63 2.30
C SER A 111 -14.05 12.40 1.37
N ASP A 112 -15.16 11.66 1.38
CA ASP A 112 -15.42 10.60 0.41
C ASP A 112 -15.52 11.12 -1.04
N GLU A 113 -15.86 12.40 -1.23
CA GLU A 113 -15.85 13.07 -2.52
C GLU A 113 -14.44 13.26 -3.12
N GLU A 114 -13.38 12.95 -2.38
CA GLU A 114 -11.98 13.05 -2.79
C GLU A 114 -11.32 11.67 -3.00
N ILE A 115 -12.06 10.58 -2.81
CA ILE A 115 -11.56 9.20 -2.90
C ILE A 115 -12.18 8.47 -4.08
N ALA A 116 -11.34 7.96 -5.00
CA ALA A 116 -11.73 6.97 -5.99
C ALA A 116 -11.18 5.59 -5.63
N ILE A 117 -12.01 4.55 -5.82
CA ILE A 117 -11.63 3.15 -5.67
C ILE A 117 -11.05 2.69 -7.00
N THR A 118 -9.82 2.22 -7.00
CA THR A 118 -9.08 1.78 -8.17
C THR A 118 -8.59 0.34 -8.00
N ARG A 119 -7.86 -0.20 -8.99
CA ARG A 119 -7.34 -1.58 -8.91
C ARG A 119 -5.99 -1.70 -8.20
N ASN A 120 -5.19 -0.65 -8.17
CA ASN A 120 -3.88 -0.62 -7.50
C ASN A 120 -3.25 0.77 -7.58
N ALA A 121 -2.11 0.98 -6.89
CA ALA A 121 -1.36 2.23 -6.92
C ALA A 121 -0.94 2.66 -8.33
N SER A 122 -0.62 1.72 -9.22
CA SER A 122 -0.19 2.07 -10.58
C SER A 122 -1.31 2.72 -11.38
N GLU A 123 -2.54 2.23 -11.28
CA GLU A 123 -3.70 2.88 -11.88
C GLU A 123 -3.99 4.21 -11.21
N SER A 124 -4.05 4.24 -9.88
CA SER A 124 -4.30 5.46 -9.10
C SER A 124 -3.38 6.60 -9.52
N LEU A 125 -2.08 6.35 -9.49
CA LEU A 125 -1.07 7.37 -9.79
C LEU A 125 -1.05 7.73 -11.27
N GLN A 126 -1.29 6.76 -12.17
CA GLN A 126 -1.32 7.05 -13.61
C GLN A 126 -2.54 7.85 -14.05
N HIS A 127 -3.68 7.79 -13.33
CA HIS A 127 -4.76 8.77 -13.55
C HIS A 127 -4.23 10.20 -13.48
N VAL A 128 -3.45 10.50 -12.45
CA VAL A 128 -2.86 11.84 -12.27
C VAL A 128 -1.72 12.05 -13.27
N GLN A 129 -0.77 11.11 -13.35
CA GLN A 129 0.40 11.25 -14.25
C GLN A 129 0.02 11.47 -15.71
N MET A 130 -1.02 10.79 -16.20
CA MET A 130 -1.46 10.89 -17.59
C MET A 130 -2.48 12.01 -17.82
N GLY A 131 -3.28 12.33 -16.79
CA GLY A 131 -4.38 13.29 -16.90
C GLY A 131 -4.04 14.73 -16.57
N ILE A 132 -2.95 14.99 -15.83
CA ILE A 132 -2.56 16.36 -15.48
C ILE A 132 -2.13 17.16 -16.72
N PRO A 133 -2.63 18.43 -16.92
CA PRO A 133 -2.39 19.20 -18.12
C PRO A 133 -1.01 19.88 -18.11
N LEU A 134 0.03 19.12 -18.44
CA LEU A 134 1.41 19.62 -18.61
C LEU A 134 1.71 19.93 -20.07
N LYS A 135 2.57 20.92 -20.28
CA LYS A 135 3.02 21.40 -21.61
C LYS A 135 4.46 20.97 -21.87
N LYS A 136 4.86 21.00 -23.15
CA LYS A 136 6.25 20.79 -23.56
C LYS A 136 7.18 21.73 -22.78
N GLY A 137 8.19 21.16 -22.16
CA GLY A 137 9.19 21.89 -21.36
C GLY A 137 8.83 22.05 -19.88
N ASP A 138 7.59 21.70 -19.44
CA ASP A 138 7.28 21.60 -18.03
C ASP A 138 8.11 20.48 -17.37
N GLU A 139 8.56 20.72 -16.16
CA GLU A 139 9.42 19.79 -15.44
C GLU A 139 8.65 19.05 -14.35
N VAL A 140 8.94 17.76 -14.24
CA VAL A 140 8.51 16.88 -13.15
C VAL A 140 9.76 16.44 -12.39
N LEU A 141 9.78 16.66 -11.07
CA LEU A 141 10.84 16.17 -10.19
C LEU A 141 10.39 14.87 -9.51
N THR A 142 11.31 13.91 -9.45
CA THR A 142 11.17 12.67 -8.71
C THR A 142 12.54 12.26 -8.17
N THR A 143 12.65 11.17 -7.41
CA THR A 143 13.94 10.66 -6.97
C THR A 143 14.36 9.42 -7.77
N GLU A 144 15.65 9.08 -7.72
CA GLU A 144 16.15 7.80 -8.27
C GLU A 144 15.62 6.58 -7.51
N LEU A 145 15.09 6.80 -6.28
CA LEU A 145 14.54 5.75 -5.41
C LEU A 145 13.03 5.54 -5.59
N ASP A 146 12.37 6.31 -6.47
CA ASP A 146 10.96 6.14 -6.75
C ASP A 146 10.69 4.90 -7.61
N TYR A 147 9.46 4.39 -7.54
CA TYR A 147 9.11 3.10 -8.12
C TYR A 147 9.22 3.10 -9.66
N PRO A 148 9.89 2.12 -10.28
CA PRO A 148 10.19 2.13 -11.73
C PRO A 148 8.97 2.34 -12.64
N ARG A 149 7.80 1.78 -12.28
CA ARG A 149 6.58 1.97 -13.11
C ARG A 149 6.11 3.42 -13.12
N MET A 150 6.31 4.17 -12.04
CA MET A 150 5.97 5.60 -11.98
C MET A 150 6.97 6.41 -12.79
N ILE A 151 8.24 6.05 -12.74
CA ILE A 151 9.29 6.63 -13.60
C ILE A 151 8.94 6.40 -15.08
N THR A 152 8.63 5.16 -15.47
CA THR A 152 8.27 4.81 -16.85
C THR A 152 7.05 5.59 -17.36
N ALA A 153 6.05 5.84 -16.49
CA ALA A 153 4.88 6.66 -16.87
C ALA A 153 5.28 8.10 -17.22
N TRP A 154 6.15 8.72 -16.42
CA TRP A 154 6.68 10.05 -16.72
C TRP A 154 7.60 10.06 -17.94
N GLU A 155 8.43 9.05 -18.13
CA GLU A 155 9.24 8.89 -19.36
C GLU A 155 8.36 8.76 -20.60
N GLN A 156 7.21 8.07 -20.50
CA GLN A 156 6.22 8.03 -21.58
C GLN A 156 5.64 9.42 -21.86
N ARG A 157 5.27 10.19 -20.81
CA ARG A 157 4.83 11.59 -20.97
C ARG A 157 5.92 12.45 -21.61
N GLY A 158 7.19 12.24 -21.26
CA GLY A 158 8.32 12.92 -21.91
C GLY A 158 8.34 12.68 -23.42
N ARG A 159 8.17 11.42 -23.85
CA ARG A 159 8.13 11.07 -25.29
C ARG A 159 6.88 11.59 -26.01
N ARG A 160 5.71 11.55 -25.33
CA ARG A 160 4.42 11.94 -25.93
C ARG A 160 4.21 13.46 -25.94
N ASP A 161 4.46 14.11 -24.81
CA ASP A 161 4.05 15.50 -24.56
C ASP A 161 5.24 16.46 -24.49
N GLY A 162 6.48 15.93 -24.44
CA GLY A 162 7.70 16.74 -24.37
C GLY A 162 7.97 17.36 -23.00
N ILE A 163 7.40 16.80 -21.91
CA ILE A 163 7.78 17.19 -20.55
C ILE A 163 9.19 16.71 -20.21
N ILE A 164 9.79 17.29 -19.18
CA ILE A 164 11.13 16.97 -18.74
C ILE A 164 11.06 16.28 -17.38
N LEU A 165 11.43 15.00 -17.31
CA LEU A 165 11.58 14.27 -16.06
C LEU A 165 13.00 14.48 -15.50
N LYS A 166 13.08 14.96 -14.25
CA LYS A 166 14.32 15.08 -13.49
C LYS A 166 14.32 14.12 -12.33
N LYS A 167 15.30 13.23 -12.26
CA LYS A 167 15.49 12.28 -11.16
C LYS A 167 16.58 12.81 -10.22
N ILE A 168 16.23 13.01 -8.97
CA ILE A 168 17.12 13.53 -7.92
C ILE A 168 17.85 12.36 -7.27
N PRO A 169 19.19 12.34 -7.25
CA PRO A 169 19.94 11.32 -6.52
C PRO A 169 19.76 11.50 -5.02
N ILE A 170 19.49 10.42 -4.32
CA ILE A 170 19.38 10.40 -2.86
C ILE A 170 20.47 9.48 -2.31
N LYS A 171 21.32 10.03 -1.44
CA LYS A 171 22.34 9.24 -0.74
C LYS A 171 21.66 8.32 0.29
N VAL A 172 22.06 7.06 0.31
CA VAL A 172 21.56 6.07 1.28
C VAL A 172 22.71 5.50 2.12
N PRO A 173 22.50 5.21 3.41
CA PRO A 173 21.30 5.59 4.19
C PRO A 173 21.15 7.10 4.35
N VAL A 174 19.90 7.55 4.51
CA VAL A 174 19.61 8.94 4.87
C VAL A 174 19.73 9.05 6.39
N ILE A 175 20.60 9.93 6.85
CA ILE A 175 20.78 10.20 8.28
C ILE A 175 19.93 11.39 8.71
N ASP A 176 19.96 12.47 7.93
CA ASP A 176 19.13 13.66 8.15
C ASP A 176 18.11 13.78 7.00
N THR A 177 16.82 13.65 7.33
CA THR A 177 15.75 13.75 6.33
C THR A 177 15.65 15.13 5.69
N SER A 178 16.19 16.18 6.32
CA SER A 178 16.27 17.51 5.72
C SER A 178 17.11 17.55 4.44
N ASP A 179 18.07 16.63 4.28
CA ASP A 179 18.85 16.49 3.05
C ASP A 179 17.98 16.13 1.84
N ILE A 180 16.90 15.35 2.05
CA ILE A 180 15.94 15.04 1.00
C ILE A 180 15.20 16.31 0.57
N VAL A 181 14.66 17.08 1.54
CA VAL A 181 13.94 18.33 1.26
C VAL A 181 14.85 19.32 0.52
N ASN A 182 16.09 19.47 0.99
CA ASN A 182 17.09 20.35 0.39
C ASN A 182 17.45 19.90 -1.05
N SER A 183 17.47 18.61 -1.32
CA SER A 183 17.72 18.08 -2.66
C SER A 183 16.60 18.45 -3.63
N PHE A 184 15.34 18.34 -3.23
CA PHE A 184 14.21 18.84 -4.01
C PHE A 184 14.30 20.35 -4.22
N LYS A 185 14.52 21.12 -3.14
CA LYS A 185 14.62 22.59 -3.21
C LYS A 185 15.69 23.07 -4.20
N LYS A 186 16.85 22.41 -4.23
CA LYS A 186 17.95 22.72 -5.16
C LYS A 186 17.62 22.37 -6.61
N ALA A 187 16.79 21.36 -6.85
CA ALA A 187 16.44 20.89 -8.19
C ALA A 187 15.29 21.68 -8.83
N ILE A 188 14.49 22.40 -8.05
CA ILE A 188 13.36 23.21 -8.53
C ILE A 188 13.86 24.33 -9.42
N THR A 189 13.16 24.53 -10.55
CA THR A 189 13.35 25.65 -11.48
C THR A 189 12.01 26.35 -11.74
N LYS A 190 12.03 27.44 -12.51
CA LYS A 190 10.79 28.12 -12.95
C LYS A 190 9.85 27.26 -13.81
N ASN A 191 10.36 26.17 -14.37
CA ASN A 191 9.61 25.24 -15.21
C ASN A 191 9.04 24.06 -14.42
N THR A 192 9.44 23.87 -13.16
CA THR A 192 8.95 22.79 -12.31
C THR A 192 7.46 22.99 -12.02
N LYS A 193 6.65 21.98 -12.31
CA LYS A 193 5.19 21.97 -12.08
C LYS A 193 4.76 20.91 -11.12
N ILE A 194 5.46 19.78 -11.08
CA ILE A 194 5.07 18.61 -10.28
C ILE A 194 6.29 18.10 -9.50
N ILE A 195 6.05 17.74 -8.26
CA ILE A 195 6.91 16.82 -7.49
C ILE A 195 6.16 15.52 -7.33
N HIS A 196 6.76 14.41 -7.76
CA HIS A 196 6.26 13.06 -7.53
C HIS A 196 7.24 12.35 -6.59
N VAL A 197 6.77 11.93 -5.42
CA VAL A 197 7.62 11.33 -4.39
C VAL A 197 6.92 10.17 -3.70
N SER A 198 7.66 9.09 -3.44
CA SER A 198 7.18 7.99 -2.60
C SER A 198 7.18 8.41 -1.13
N HIS A 199 6.11 8.11 -0.38
CA HIS A 199 6.09 8.33 1.07
C HIS A 199 7.04 7.36 1.78
N VAL A 200 7.05 6.10 1.33
CA VAL A 200 8.03 5.10 1.79
C VAL A 200 8.73 4.50 0.58
N SER A 201 10.04 4.63 0.52
CA SER A 201 10.84 4.06 -0.57
C SER A 201 10.74 2.55 -0.61
N PHE A 202 10.36 1.99 -1.76
CA PHE A 202 10.20 0.54 -1.96
C PHE A 202 11.52 -0.23 -1.87
N CYS A 203 12.65 0.44 -2.14
CA CYS A 203 13.98 -0.19 -2.22
C CYS A 203 14.85 0.05 -0.98
N THR A 204 14.44 0.89 -0.03
CA THR A 204 15.19 1.12 1.21
C THR A 204 14.34 0.94 2.47
N GLY A 205 13.04 1.28 2.41
CA GLY A 205 12.14 1.39 3.55
C GLY A 205 12.18 2.77 4.22
N GLN A 206 12.99 3.70 3.70
CA GLN A 206 13.05 5.07 4.18
C GLN A 206 11.69 5.73 4.08
N ILE A 207 11.20 6.27 5.19
CA ILE A 207 10.05 7.17 5.23
C ILE A 207 10.56 8.56 4.85
N PHE A 208 10.04 9.13 3.78
CA PHE A 208 10.42 10.45 3.29
C PHE A 208 9.66 11.54 4.02
N PRO A 209 10.25 12.72 4.20
CA PRO A 209 9.64 13.90 4.83
C PRO A 209 8.65 14.57 3.85
N VAL A 210 7.57 13.85 3.51
CA VAL A 210 6.62 14.24 2.47
C VAL A 210 5.90 15.54 2.81
N ARG A 211 5.57 15.74 4.10
CA ARG A 211 4.92 16.97 4.55
C ARG A 211 5.76 18.20 4.21
N GLU A 212 7.03 18.16 4.57
CA GLU A 212 7.97 19.27 4.37
C GLU A 212 8.18 19.54 2.88
N ILE A 213 8.24 18.46 2.06
CA ILE A 213 8.34 18.56 0.60
C ILE A 213 7.07 19.20 0.02
N CYS A 214 5.88 18.73 0.42
CA CYS A 214 4.61 19.25 -0.09
C CYS A 214 4.37 20.70 0.32
N LEU A 215 4.69 21.09 1.57
CA LEU A 215 4.55 22.47 2.01
C LEU A 215 5.50 23.39 1.24
N MET A 216 6.76 23.01 1.07
CA MET A 216 7.73 23.74 0.25
C MET A 216 7.25 23.91 -1.19
N ALA A 217 6.74 22.84 -1.79
CA ALA A 217 6.22 22.85 -3.16
C ALA A 217 5.02 23.80 -3.30
N LYS A 218 4.08 23.75 -2.34
CA LYS A 218 2.89 24.59 -2.31
C LYS A 218 3.23 26.08 -2.24
N GLU A 219 4.23 26.46 -1.43
CA GLU A 219 4.72 27.85 -1.38
C GLU A 219 5.28 28.34 -2.72
N MET A 220 5.71 27.42 -3.58
CA MET A 220 6.27 27.70 -4.90
C MET A 220 5.26 27.48 -6.04
N GLY A 221 4.00 27.17 -5.74
CA GLY A 221 2.97 26.90 -6.74
C GLY A 221 3.18 25.60 -7.51
N ILE A 222 3.82 24.61 -6.89
CA ILE A 222 4.12 23.28 -7.45
C ILE A 222 3.20 22.26 -6.79
N GLU A 223 2.59 21.38 -7.59
CA GLU A 223 1.69 20.32 -7.08
C GLU A 223 2.47 19.06 -6.71
N CYS A 224 2.00 18.35 -5.66
CA CYS A 224 2.64 17.15 -5.14
C CYS A 224 1.79 15.90 -5.35
N ILE A 225 2.38 14.90 -6.02
CA ILE A 225 1.87 13.53 -6.13
C ILE A 225 2.64 12.64 -5.19
N VAL A 226 1.92 11.93 -4.32
CA VAL A 226 2.53 11.03 -3.33
C VAL A 226 2.20 9.58 -3.65
N ASP A 227 3.23 8.77 -3.88
CA ASP A 227 3.10 7.31 -3.95
C ASP A 227 3.05 6.74 -2.54
N GLY A 228 1.83 6.37 -2.14
CA GLY A 228 1.51 5.79 -0.84
C GLY A 228 1.50 4.26 -0.81
N ALA A 229 1.99 3.59 -1.86
CA ALA A 229 1.90 2.13 -1.99
C ALA A 229 2.49 1.36 -0.81
N HIS A 230 3.45 1.94 -0.09
CA HIS A 230 4.06 1.35 1.09
C HIS A 230 3.75 2.08 2.40
N SER A 231 2.84 3.04 2.41
CA SER A 231 2.53 3.80 3.63
C SER A 231 1.08 3.64 4.11
N PHE A 232 0.09 3.62 3.21
CA PHE A 232 -1.31 3.55 3.59
C PHE A 232 -1.63 2.27 4.38
N ALA A 233 -2.26 2.43 5.53
CA ALA A 233 -2.57 1.35 6.48
C ALA A 233 -1.34 0.56 6.98
N HIS A 234 -0.12 1.07 6.80
CA HIS A 234 1.11 0.51 7.32
C HIS A 234 1.41 1.01 8.74
N PHE A 235 1.27 2.29 8.94
CA PHE A 235 1.40 3.02 10.20
C PHE A 235 0.41 4.19 10.24
N PRO A 236 0.15 4.80 11.43
CA PRO A 236 -0.82 5.89 11.55
C PRO A 236 -0.33 7.16 10.82
N PHE A 237 -1.15 7.72 9.96
CA PHE A 237 -1.10 9.07 9.41
C PHE A 237 -2.40 9.38 8.68
N THR A 238 -2.64 10.65 8.40
CA THR A 238 -3.77 11.16 7.61
C THR A 238 -3.26 12.05 6.47
N GLN A 239 -4.14 12.45 5.56
CA GLN A 239 -3.79 13.39 4.49
C GLN A 239 -3.23 14.72 5.06
N SER A 240 -3.78 15.19 6.18
CA SER A 240 -3.30 16.42 6.83
C SER A 240 -1.85 16.34 7.32
N ASP A 241 -1.33 15.12 7.54
CA ASP A 241 0.07 14.90 7.88
C ASP A 241 0.98 14.92 6.63
N LEU A 242 0.43 14.80 5.44
CA LEU A 242 1.18 14.81 4.17
C LEU A 242 1.08 16.14 3.43
N GLN A 243 -0.09 16.78 3.45
CA GLN A 243 -0.37 18.04 2.73
C GLN A 243 -0.24 17.94 1.20
N CYS A 244 -0.40 16.72 0.64
CA CYS A 244 -0.28 16.47 -0.79
C CYS A 244 -1.56 16.83 -1.55
N ASP A 245 -1.43 17.09 -2.86
CA ASP A 245 -2.56 17.33 -3.76
C ASP A 245 -3.16 16.01 -4.27
N TYR A 246 -2.32 15.00 -4.42
CA TYR A 246 -2.68 13.68 -4.94
C TYR A 246 -1.97 12.57 -4.16
N PHE A 247 -2.70 11.46 -3.93
CA PHE A 247 -2.13 10.28 -3.29
C PHE A 247 -2.68 9.00 -3.92
N GLY A 248 -1.82 8.06 -4.26
CA GLY A 248 -2.22 6.78 -4.81
C GLY A 248 -1.64 5.60 -4.03
N THR A 249 -2.44 4.56 -3.79
CA THR A 249 -1.97 3.38 -3.06
C THR A 249 -2.59 2.08 -3.54
N SER A 250 -1.96 0.96 -3.17
CA SER A 250 -2.48 -0.40 -3.33
C SER A 250 -3.00 -0.92 -2.01
N LEU A 251 -4.29 -1.24 -1.93
CA LEU A 251 -4.94 -1.69 -0.70
C LEU A 251 -4.63 -3.17 -0.37
N HIS A 252 -4.11 -3.93 -1.34
CA HIS A 252 -3.69 -5.33 -1.17
C HIS A 252 -2.29 -5.50 -0.55
N LYS A 253 -1.66 -4.41 -0.08
CA LYS A 253 -0.40 -4.46 0.65
C LYS A 253 -0.65 -4.40 2.15
N TRP A 254 -0.66 -3.21 2.72
CA TRP A 254 -0.74 -3.02 4.16
C TRP A 254 -2.17 -2.96 4.72
N LEU A 255 -3.19 -2.71 3.88
CA LEU A 255 -4.60 -2.82 4.31
C LEU A 255 -5.10 -4.27 4.28
N TYR A 256 -4.41 -5.18 3.58
CA TYR A 256 -4.79 -6.59 3.43
C TYR A 256 -6.09 -6.83 2.65
N ALA A 257 -6.52 -5.88 1.83
CA ALA A 257 -7.62 -6.09 0.90
C ALA A 257 -7.23 -7.13 -0.18
N PRO A 258 -8.18 -7.75 -0.86
CA PRO A 258 -7.86 -8.67 -1.97
C PRO A 258 -7.07 -7.97 -3.07
N VAL A 259 -6.23 -8.74 -3.79
CA VAL A 259 -5.49 -8.23 -4.97
C VAL A 259 -6.47 -7.66 -6.00
N GLY A 260 -6.14 -6.52 -6.58
CA GLY A 260 -7.03 -5.80 -7.48
C GLY A 260 -7.77 -4.65 -6.81
N ASN A 261 -7.30 -4.19 -5.65
CA ASN A 261 -7.83 -3.05 -4.91
C ASN A 261 -6.78 -1.97 -4.71
N GLY A 262 -7.13 -0.74 -5.00
CA GLY A 262 -6.35 0.47 -4.80
C GLY A 262 -7.23 1.65 -4.43
N MET A 263 -6.59 2.79 -4.16
CA MET A 263 -7.23 4.05 -3.83
C MET A 263 -6.47 5.19 -4.51
N LEU A 264 -7.22 6.13 -5.07
CA LEU A 264 -6.74 7.44 -5.51
C LEU A 264 -7.41 8.51 -4.64
N TYR A 265 -6.61 9.37 -4.04
CA TYR A 265 -7.04 10.65 -3.48
C TYR A 265 -6.68 11.78 -4.44
N VAL A 266 -7.60 12.69 -4.65
CA VAL A 266 -7.41 13.94 -5.38
C VAL A 266 -8.02 15.06 -4.57
N ALA A 267 -7.25 16.10 -4.25
CA ALA A 267 -7.77 17.29 -3.57
C ALA A 267 -8.96 17.88 -4.36
N LYS A 268 -10.05 18.25 -3.67
CA LYS A 268 -11.33 18.56 -4.29
C LYS A 268 -11.25 19.61 -5.41
N ASP A 269 -10.45 20.66 -5.22
CA ASP A 269 -10.21 21.72 -6.19
C ASP A 269 -9.44 21.27 -7.43
N LYS A 270 -8.75 20.14 -7.36
CA LYS A 270 -7.95 19.56 -8.45
C LYS A 270 -8.74 18.56 -9.31
N ILE A 271 -9.82 17.99 -8.80
CA ILE A 271 -10.61 16.99 -9.55
C ILE A 271 -10.97 17.48 -10.96
N PRO A 272 -11.51 18.70 -11.17
CA PRO A 272 -11.91 19.14 -12.51
C PRO A 272 -10.76 19.26 -13.51
N THR A 273 -9.52 19.38 -13.04
CA THR A 273 -8.34 19.63 -13.91
C THR A 273 -7.70 18.35 -14.45
N ILE A 274 -7.99 17.20 -13.85
CA ILE A 274 -7.35 15.93 -14.22
C ILE A 274 -8.23 15.13 -15.15
N TRP A 275 -7.69 14.75 -16.33
CA TRP A 275 -8.37 13.83 -17.24
C TRP A 275 -8.28 12.39 -16.73
N PRO A 276 -9.38 11.62 -16.72
CA PRO A 276 -9.32 10.20 -16.36
C PRO A 276 -8.61 9.38 -17.45
N LEU A 277 -8.10 8.20 -17.09
CA LEU A 277 -7.49 7.25 -18.04
C LEU A 277 -8.51 6.68 -19.03
N MET A 278 -9.72 6.40 -18.56
CA MET A 278 -10.86 5.99 -19.36
C MET A 278 -11.87 7.13 -19.42
N ALA A 279 -12.50 7.31 -20.58
CA ALA A 279 -13.44 8.40 -20.77
C ALA A 279 -14.64 8.29 -19.81
N ALA A 280 -14.96 9.40 -19.17
CA ALA A 280 -16.17 9.58 -18.36
C ALA A 280 -17.14 10.57 -19.04
N ASN A 281 -18.39 10.57 -18.60
CA ASN A 281 -19.36 11.53 -19.10
C ASN A 281 -19.02 12.96 -18.64
N PRO A 282 -19.32 14.01 -19.43
CA PRO A 282 -19.01 15.39 -19.07
C PRO A 282 -19.64 15.90 -17.77
N ASP A 283 -20.77 15.33 -17.34
CA ASP A 283 -21.41 15.62 -16.07
C ASP A 283 -20.62 15.13 -14.85
N GLN A 284 -19.64 14.25 -15.07
CA GLN A 284 -18.72 13.75 -14.05
C GLN A 284 -17.42 14.56 -13.93
N ASP A 285 -17.19 15.57 -14.75
CA ASP A 285 -15.91 16.32 -14.78
C ASP A 285 -15.47 16.83 -13.40
N ALA A 286 -16.41 17.24 -12.56
CA ALA A 286 -16.14 17.67 -11.18
C ALA A 286 -16.28 16.55 -10.13
N SER A 287 -16.56 15.32 -10.55
CA SER A 287 -16.76 14.17 -9.67
C SER A 287 -15.52 13.29 -9.60
N ILE A 288 -15.17 12.84 -8.40
CA ILE A 288 -14.09 11.85 -8.19
C ILE A 288 -14.41 10.51 -8.88
N LYS A 289 -15.71 10.21 -9.10
CA LYS A 289 -16.16 8.96 -9.72
C LYS A 289 -15.73 8.82 -11.18
N LYS A 290 -15.37 9.91 -11.87
CA LYS A 290 -14.82 9.83 -13.23
C LYS A 290 -13.57 8.94 -13.33
N PHE A 291 -12.85 8.75 -12.22
CA PHE A 291 -11.67 7.87 -12.18
C PHE A 291 -12.02 6.39 -11.96
N GLU A 292 -13.31 6.06 -11.82
CA GLU A 292 -13.81 4.70 -11.61
C GLU A 292 -14.52 4.11 -12.83
N GLU A 293 -14.57 4.85 -13.96
CA GLU A 293 -15.21 4.45 -15.21
C GLU A 293 -14.40 3.36 -15.94
N ILE A 294 -14.38 2.16 -15.37
CA ILE A 294 -13.66 0.99 -15.92
C ILE A 294 -14.56 -0.04 -16.60
N GLY A 295 -15.86 0.26 -16.73
CA GLY A 295 -16.86 -0.67 -17.25
C GLY A 295 -17.23 -1.78 -16.26
N THR A 296 -17.88 -2.83 -16.73
CA THR A 296 -18.34 -3.93 -15.88
C THR A 296 -17.17 -4.63 -15.19
N HIS A 297 -17.21 -4.67 -13.88
CA HIS A 297 -16.18 -5.29 -13.04
C HIS A 297 -16.80 -6.01 -11.83
N PRO A 298 -16.08 -6.90 -11.14
CA PRO A 298 -16.61 -7.62 -9.98
C PRO A 298 -16.69 -6.71 -8.75
N ALA A 299 -17.84 -6.06 -8.53
CA ALA A 299 -18.07 -5.18 -7.37
C ALA A 299 -17.84 -5.90 -6.03
N ALA A 300 -17.98 -7.23 -5.97
CA ALA A 300 -17.62 -8.05 -4.81
C ALA A 300 -16.16 -7.85 -4.36
N LEU A 301 -15.25 -7.63 -5.31
CA LEU A 301 -13.83 -7.42 -5.04
C LEU A 301 -13.61 -6.13 -4.23
N HIS A 302 -14.25 -5.05 -4.64
CA HIS A 302 -14.15 -3.77 -3.95
C HIS A 302 -14.95 -3.75 -2.64
N ASN A 303 -16.11 -4.42 -2.58
CA ASN A 303 -16.89 -4.52 -1.33
C ASN A 303 -16.13 -5.25 -0.21
N ALA A 304 -15.28 -6.22 -0.55
CA ALA A 304 -14.44 -6.93 0.43
C ALA A 304 -13.40 -6.02 1.13
N ILE A 305 -13.15 -4.80 0.63
CA ILE A 305 -12.34 -3.78 1.30
C ILE A 305 -12.94 -3.44 2.68
N SER A 306 -14.26 -3.46 2.84
CA SER A 306 -14.93 -3.17 4.12
C SER A 306 -14.44 -4.11 5.23
N GLU A 307 -14.28 -5.40 4.94
CA GLU A 307 -13.74 -6.37 5.91
C GLU A 307 -12.27 -6.13 6.21
N ALA A 308 -11.49 -5.68 5.22
CA ALA A 308 -10.09 -5.31 5.43
C ALA A 308 -9.96 -4.07 6.32
N LEU A 309 -10.83 -3.08 6.16
CA LEU A 309 -10.92 -1.91 7.04
C LEU A 309 -11.29 -2.32 8.47
N ALA A 310 -12.33 -3.14 8.64
CA ALA A 310 -12.75 -3.65 9.93
C ALA A 310 -11.65 -4.47 10.62
N PHE A 311 -10.92 -5.31 9.86
CA PHE A 311 -9.78 -6.05 10.39
C PHE A 311 -8.67 -5.12 10.88
N ASN A 312 -8.31 -4.08 10.11
CA ASN A 312 -7.29 -3.11 10.51
C ASN A 312 -7.72 -2.27 11.71
N ASP A 313 -9.00 -1.93 11.83
CA ASP A 313 -9.55 -1.23 13.00
C ASP A 313 -9.39 -2.08 14.27
N ARG A 314 -9.72 -3.38 14.21
CA ARG A 314 -9.52 -4.31 15.33
C ARG A 314 -8.06 -4.46 15.76
N VAL A 315 -7.13 -4.51 14.81
CA VAL A 315 -5.68 -4.60 15.11
C VAL A 315 -5.16 -3.27 15.65
N GLY A 316 -5.63 -2.16 15.10
CA GLY A 316 -5.13 -0.81 15.34
C GLY A 316 -3.82 -0.53 14.62
N LEU A 317 -3.74 0.58 13.88
CA LEU A 317 -2.55 0.92 13.09
C LEU A 317 -1.31 1.16 13.95
N ALA A 318 -1.46 1.71 15.15
CA ALA A 318 -0.35 1.92 16.08
C ALA A 318 0.24 0.58 16.54
N ASN A 319 -0.61 -0.35 16.98
CA ASN A 319 -0.20 -1.70 17.39
C ASN A 319 0.48 -2.46 16.24
N LYS A 320 -0.07 -2.32 15.03
CA LYS A 320 0.50 -2.89 13.81
C LYS A 320 1.91 -2.36 13.54
N ALA A 321 2.08 -1.05 13.56
CA ALA A 321 3.37 -0.40 13.33
C ALA A 321 4.41 -0.79 14.39
N GLU A 322 4.00 -0.85 15.65
CA GLU A 322 4.85 -1.32 16.75
C GLU A 322 5.27 -2.77 16.54
N ARG A 323 4.31 -3.68 16.24
CA ARG A 323 4.61 -5.09 15.95
C ARG A 323 5.61 -5.26 14.82
N LEU A 324 5.43 -4.53 13.72
CA LEU A 324 6.32 -4.60 12.57
C LEU A 324 7.74 -4.12 12.91
N ARG A 325 7.87 -3.02 13.67
CA ARG A 325 9.17 -2.56 14.17
C ARG A 325 9.82 -3.57 15.11
N ASN A 326 9.05 -4.15 16.03
CA ASN A 326 9.56 -5.16 16.97
C ASN A 326 10.08 -6.40 16.23
N LEU A 327 9.37 -6.88 15.20
CA LEU A 327 9.84 -7.97 14.35
C LEU A 327 11.14 -7.61 13.63
N HIS A 328 11.28 -6.37 13.13
CA HIS A 328 12.53 -5.92 12.52
C HIS A 328 13.66 -5.82 13.54
N MET A 329 13.45 -5.15 14.68
CA MET A 329 14.49 -5.00 15.69
C MET A 329 15.03 -6.33 16.20
N ARG A 330 14.18 -7.37 16.23
CA ARG A 330 14.56 -8.70 16.69
C ARG A 330 15.69 -9.34 15.86
N TRP A 331 15.65 -9.24 14.53
CA TRP A 331 16.72 -9.75 13.67
C TRP A 331 17.85 -8.74 13.47
N ILE A 332 17.53 -7.43 13.38
CA ILE A 332 18.54 -6.36 13.24
C ILE A 332 19.53 -6.43 14.41
N THR A 333 19.05 -6.51 15.64
CA THR A 333 19.89 -6.54 16.84
C THR A 333 20.87 -7.70 16.83
N LYS A 334 20.50 -8.84 16.22
CA LYS A 334 21.39 -10.02 16.13
C LYS A 334 22.54 -9.84 15.13
N ILE A 335 22.37 -9.03 14.08
CA ILE A 335 23.36 -8.96 12.99
C ILE A 335 24.02 -7.58 12.83
N LYS A 336 23.49 -6.51 13.41
CA LYS A 336 23.92 -5.14 13.13
C LYS A 336 25.38 -4.85 13.44
N ASP A 337 25.97 -5.56 14.40
CA ASP A 337 27.34 -5.38 14.86
C ASP A 337 28.32 -6.36 14.20
N GLU A 338 27.82 -7.24 13.30
CA GLU A 338 28.69 -8.18 12.56
C GLU A 338 29.45 -7.44 11.44
N PRO A 339 30.76 -7.77 11.23
CA PRO A 339 31.56 -7.13 10.19
C PRO A 339 30.94 -7.25 8.79
N GLY A 340 30.92 -6.15 8.03
CA GLY A 340 30.41 -6.12 6.66
C GLY A 340 28.88 -6.03 6.55
N VAL A 341 28.16 -5.85 7.65
CA VAL A 341 26.71 -5.60 7.66
C VAL A 341 26.44 -4.10 7.58
N SER A 342 25.53 -3.72 6.71
CA SER A 342 25.01 -2.35 6.63
C SER A 342 23.51 -2.35 6.28
N PHE A 343 22.86 -1.24 6.56
CA PHE A 343 21.42 -1.03 6.31
C PHE A 343 21.24 0.16 5.38
N MET A 344 20.21 0.10 4.53
CA MET A 344 19.91 1.15 3.56
C MET A 344 19.04 2.28 4.14
N THR A 345 18.71 2.18 5.43
CA THR A 345 17.99 3.19 6.21
C THR A 345 18.64 3.28 7.59
N ASP A 346 18.62 4.45 8.25
CA ASP A 346 19.15 4.60 9.61
C ASP A 346 18.30 3.78 10.59
N ILE A 347 18.87 2.70 11.10
CA ILE A 347 18.20 1.79 12.07
C ILE A 347 18.03 2.42 13.45
N ASN A 348 18.74 3.50 13.78
CA ASN A 348 18.72 4.14 15.08
C ASN A 348 17.55 5.12 15.23
N ASP A 349 17.03 5.66 14.12
CA ASP A 349 15.84 6.50 14.13
C ASP A 349 14.59 5.74 13.65
N THR A 350 13.84 5.19 14.60
CA THR A 350 12.61 4.42 14.32
C THR A 350 11.47 5.24 13.69
N LYS A 351 11.60 6.56 13.58
CA LYS A 351 10.65 7.40 12.84
C LYS A 351 10.88 7.32 11.33
N GLN A 352 12.08 6.94 10.91
CA GLN A 352 12.46 6.90 9.49
C GLN A 352 12.12 5.58 8.80
N TRP A 353 11.58 4.57 9.49
CA TRP A 353 11.21 3.26 8.94
C TRP A 353 10.08 2.59 9.72
N CYS A 354 9.48 1.55 9.14
CA CYS A 354 8.49 0.72 9.81
C CYS A 354 8.63 -0.76 9.41
N GLY A 355 7.74 -1.31 8.62
CA GLY A 355 7.71 -2.75 8.26
C GLY A 355 8.48 -3.10 6.99
N LEU A 356 9.35 -2.23 6.49
CA LEU A 356 10.21 -2.49 5.35
C LEU A 356 11.64 -2.06 5.68
N MET A 357 12.60 -2.97 5.48
CA MET A 357 14.02 -2.73 5.71
C MET A 357 14.86 -3.43 4.66
N VAL A 358 15.96 -2.83 4.26
CA VAL A 358 16.97 -3.44 3.37
C VAL A 358 18.31 -3.50 4.07
N PHE A 359 18.90 -4.70 4.11
CA PHE A 359 20.27 -4.91 4.59
C PHE A 359 21.20 -5.35 3.46
N ARG A 360 22.48 -5.13 3.65
CA ARG A 360 23.55 -5.49 2.75
C ARG A 360 24.65 -6.24 3.50
N PHE A 361 25.20 -7.26 2.86
CA PHE A 361 26.43 -7.94 3.27
C PHE A 361 27.55 -7.63 2.28
N GLU A 362 28.62 -7.01 2.76
CA GLU A 362 29.75 -6.63 1.94
C GLU A 362 30.46 -7.89 1.38
N GLY A 363 30.74 -7.91 0.07
CA GLY A 363 31.38 -9.03 -0.61
C GLY A 363 30.50 -10.25 -0.86
N PHE A 364 29.17 -10.12 -0.68
CA PHE A 364 28.21 -11.18 -0.99
C PHE A 364 27.32 -10.83 -2.20
N ASP A 365 26.91 -11.86 -2.93
CA ASP A 365 25.89 -11.79 -3.95
C ASP A 365 24.49 -11.93 -3.30
N HIS A 366 23.72 -10.83 -3.25
CA HIS A 366 22.41 -10.80 -2.60
C HIS A 366 21.36 -11.65 -3.34
N GLY A 367 21.53 -11.85 -4.66
CA GLY A 367 20.68 -12.76 -5.42
C GLY A 367 20.87 -14.20 -4.97
N LYS A 368 22.14 -14.65 -4.85
CA LYS A 368 22.48 -16.00 -4.35
C LYS A 368 22.02 -16.19 -2.90
N ILE A 369 22.14 -15.16 -2.05
CA ILE A 369 21.62 -15.26 -0.67
C ILE A 369 20.09 -15.44 -0.70
N GLY A 370 19.36 -14.67 -1.50
CA GLY A 370 17.90 -14.81 -1.62
C GLY A 370 17.48 -16.20 -2.11
N GLU A 371 18.19 -16.74 -3.11
CA GLU A 371 17.99 -18.10 -3.60
C GLU A 371 18.28 -19.17 -2.53
N TYR A 372 19.36 -19.03 -1.79
CA TYR A 372 19.71 -19.93 -0.68
C TYR A 372 18.67 -19.89 0.44
N LEU A 373 18.23 -18.70 0.84
CA LEU A 373 17.18 -18.54 1.85
C LEU A 373 15.90 -19.28 1.45
N PHE A 374 15.51 -19.20 0.18
CA PHE A 374 14.33 -19.90 -0.30
C PHE A 374 14.53 -21.40 -0.50
N SER A 375 15.57 -21.80 -1.22
CA SER A 375 15.79 -23.21 -1.60
C SER A 375 16.08 -24.10 -0.40
N THR A 376 16.85 -23.59 0.58
CA THR A 376 17.30 -24.37 1.75
C THR A 376 16.42 -24.18 2.98
N HIS A 377 15.93 -22.96 3.21
CA HIS A 377 15.25 -22.59 4.44
C HIS A 377 13.77 -22.23 4.25
N ARG A 378 13.26 -22.23 3.00
CA ARG A 378 11.89 -21.84 2.65
C ARG A 378 11.53 -20.42 3.12
N ILE A 379 12.52 -19.52 3.16
CA ILE A 379 12.35 -18.11 3.54
C ILE A 379 12.25 -17.27 2.27
N ILE A 380 11.12 -16.61 2.06
CA ILE A 380 10.88 -15.75 0.91
C ILE A 380 11.34 -14.34 1.24
N THR A 381 12.31 -13.82 0.48
CA THR A 381 12.82 -12.43 0.58
C THR A 381 12.85 -11.79 -0.80
N THR A 382 13.29 -10.53 -0.88
CA THR A 382 13.44 -9.85 -2.18
C THR A 382 14.83 -9.24 -2.30
N PRO A 383 15.76 -9.86 -3.03
CA PRO A 383 16.97 -9.17 -3.45
C PRO A 383 16.63 -7.91 -4.25
N ILE A 384 17.26 -6.80 -3.92
CA ILE A 384 17.09 -5.50 -4.58
C ILE A 384 18.43 -5.08 -5.15
N LYS A 385 18.43 -4.73 -6.46
CA LYS A 385 19.53 -4.03 -7.11
C LYS A 385 18.92 -2.92 -7.96
N TYR A 386 18.87 -1.70 -7.40
CA TYR A 386 18.18 -0.59 -8.01
C TYR A 386 18.82 0.73 -7.59
N ALA A 387 19.07 1.63 -8.54
CA ALA A 387 19.82 2.88 -8.32
C ALA A 387 21.14 2.60 -7.56
N ASN A 388 21.36 3.25 -6.43
CA ASN A 388 22.52 3.04 -5.56
C ASN A 388 22.26 2.04 -4.42
N VAL A 389 21.16 1.28 -4.48
CA VAL A 389 20.78 0.26 -3.50
C VAL A 389 21.13 -1.13 -4.03
N ASP A 390 21.85 -1.90 -3.23
CA ASP A 390 22.15 -3.32 -3.47
C ASP A 390 22.05 -4.06 -2.11
N GLY A 391 21.08 -4.97 -1.97
CA GLY A 391 20.83 -5.65 -0.71
C GLY A 391 19.62 -6.59 -0.77
N ILE A 392 19.13 -6.99 0.39
CA ILE A 392 17.94 -7.84 0.53
C ILE A 392 16.87 -7.10 1.30
N ARG A 393 15.72 -6.92 0.67
CA ARG A 393 14.55 -6.32 1.29
C ARG A 393 13.78 -7.34 2.11
N ILE A 394 13.51 -6.99 3.34
CA ILE A 394 12.72 -7.73 4.31
C ILE A 394 11.45 -6.96 4.63
N THR A 395 10.31 -7.59 4.44
CA THR A 395 9.00 -7.06 4.78
C THR A 395 8.19 -8.13 5.52
N PRO A 396 8.39 -8.29 6.84
CA PRO A 396 7.54 -9.15 7.66
C PRO A 396 6.11 -8.62 7.66
N ASN A 397 5.18 -9.47 8.08
CA ASN A 397 3.81 -9.05 8.34
C ASN A 397 3.45 -9.41 9.78
N ILE A 398 2.34 -8.86 10.28
CA ILE A 398 1.90 -9.04 11.67
C ILE A 398 1.63 -10.51 12.05
N TYR A 399 1.38 -11.37 11.08
CA TYR A 399 1.18 -12.81 11.28
C TYR A 399 2.49 -13.60 11.43
N ILE A 400 3.65 -13.00 11.17
CA ILE A 400 4.95 -13.64 11.37
C ILE A 400 5.22 -13.77 12.87
N SER A 401 5.60 -14.98 13.29
CA SER A 401 5.96 -15.25 14.68
C SER A 401 7.38 -14.78 14.99
N GLU A 402 7.65 -14.57 16.27
CA GLU A 402 8.98 -14.21 16.75
C GLU A 402 10.00 -15.34 16.48
N GLY A 403 9.56 -16.60 16.63
CA GLY A 403 10.41 -17.75 16.32
C GLY A 403 10.83 -17.85 14.86
N GLU A 404 9.94 -17.47 13.92
CA GLU A 404 10.29 -17.39 12.49
C GLU A 404 11.33 -16.30 12.22
N ILE A 405 11.24 -15.17 12.89
CA ILE A 405 12.22 -14.08 12.79
C ILE A 405 13.55 -14.48 13.44
N ASP A 406 13.54 -15.17 14.59
CA ASP A 406 14.74 -15.68 15.23
C ASP A 406 15.48 -16.67 14.34
N TYR A 407 14.73 -17.61 13.75
CA TYR A 407 15.28 -18.57 12.80
C TYR A 407 15.91 -17.88 11.58
N PHE A 408 15.21 -16.89 11.00
CA PHE A 408 15.76 -16.07 9.91
C PHE A 408 17.08 -15.40 10.31
N ALA A 409 17.15 -14.79 11.49
CA ALA A 409 18.36 -14.13 11.98
C ALA A 409 19.52 -15.13 12.19
N ASP A 410 19.24 -16.33 12.71
CA ASP A 410 20.25 -17.38 12.91
C ASP A 410 20.82 -17.90 11.57
N VAL A 411 19.96 -17.99 10.54
CA VAL A 411 20.41 -18.31 9.17
C VAL A 411 21.33 -17.20 8.63
N LEU A 412 20.99 -15.91 8.81
CA LEU A 412 21.84 -14.79 8.40
C LEU A 412 23.21 -14.83 9.10
N LEU A 413 23.24 -15.09 10.41
CA LEU A 413 24.49 -15.26 11.17
C LEU A 413 25.34 -16.43 10.65
N SER A 414 24.72 -17.52 10.23
CA SER A 414 25.42 -18.66 9.67
C SER A 414 26.09 -18.32 8.32
N ILE A 415 25.43 -17.50 7.49
CA ILE A 415 26.00 -16.97 6.23
C ILE A 415 27.20 -16.07 6.54
N LEU A 416 27.05 -15.10 7.44
CA LEU A 416 28.09 -14.15 7.81
C LEU A 416 29.35 -14.86 8.38
N LYS A 417 29.17 -15.88 9.21
CA LYS A 417 30.25 -16.69 9.80
C LYS A 417 30.90 -17.65 8.82
N GLY A 418 30.56 -17.56 7.51
CA GLY A 418 31.18 -18.38 6.45
C GLY A 418 30.87 -19.88 6.51
N ARG A 419 29.81 -20.27 7.23
CA ARG A 419 29.33 -21.66 7.31
C ARG A 419 28.68 -22.14 6.02
N VAL A 420 28.31 -21.19 5.15
CA VAL A 420 27.68 -21.44 3.84
C VAL A 420 28.62 -21.01 2.74
N LYS A 421 28.98 -21.95 1.84
CA LYS A 421 29.90 -21.69 0.72
C LYS A 421 29.13 -21.20 -0.52
N GLY A 422 29.81 -20.49 -1.41
CA GLY A 422 29.30 -20.14 -2.74
C GLY A 422 28.41 -18.88 -2.79
N LEU A 423 28.19 -18.16 -1.67
CA LEU A 423 27.37 -16.97 -1.61
C LEU A 423 28.13 -15.65 -1.81
N LYS A 424 29.46 -15.69 -1.86
CA LYS A 424 30.31 -14.53 -2.15
C LYS A 424 30.19 -14.13 -3.63
N GLY A 425 30.21 -12.79 -3.90
CA GLY A 425 30.19 -12.20 -5.23
C GLY A 425 31.57 -12.07 -5.83
#